data_0a23348df94e96d2648529c4b0595b46
#
_entry.id   0a23348df94e96d2648529c4b0595b46
#
_cell.length_a   1.000
_cell.length_b   1.000
_cell.length_c   1.000
_cell.angle_alpha   90.00
_cell.angle_beta   90.00
_cell.angle_gamma   90.00
#
_symmetry.space_group_name_H-M   'P 1'
#
loop_
_entity.id
_entity.type
_entity.pdbx_description
1 polymer ?
#
loop_
_entity_poly.entity_id
_entity_poly.type
_entity_poly.pdbx_seq_one_letter_code
_entity_poly.pdbx_strand_id
1 'polypeptide(L)'
;MKVKSNLFLKSFAISFLIFFLIAAIVLTNLYMTRIAVDPENRESNILIGLTHNGEVVSLALLHCDPKDKTVTFLAIPDNTMLANGSVLQNMYQPGDPGLIIDGVEDITGAYVNRYVIFSMDAVVSMVNEVGKFEYLIRYPFTFNGTEYSGTTYMTGDLAKAMLTYKNYDMSSVSLAKIGETFLTNFISSNSNKSSMDALDKLMKSMARIDLKTNLSDKEMTQYFNFFATFSTMQQKIVSIEGKTEATSSSLYFIPANYKATKNIFK
;
A
#
# COMPACT_ATOMS: atom_id res chain seq x y z
N MET A 1 43.99 47.19 14.96
CA MET A 1 42.60 46.64 14.93
C MET A 1 42.39 45.47 13.97
N LYS A 2 43.41 44.83 13.40
CA LYS A 2 43.29 43.69 12.44
C LYS A 2 43.20 42.27 13.07
N VAL A 3 43.55 42.11 14.36
CA VAL A 3 43.65 40.77 15.01
C VAL A 3 42.30 40.20 15.41
N LYS A 4 41.29 41.02 15.80
CA LYS A 4 39.96 40.55 16.22
C LYS A 4 39.11 40.01 15.09
N SER A 5 39.28 40.49 13.85
CA SER A 5 38.56 40.05 12.66
C SER A 5 38.91 38.60 12.26
N ASN A 6 40.18 38.21 12.38
CA ASN A 6 40.63 36.88 12.02
C ASN A 6 40.17 35.77 13.00
N LEU A 7 40.00 36.15 14.29
CA LEU A 7 39.52 35.20 15.28
C LEU A 7 38.00 34.88 15.09
N PHE A 8 37.23 35.94 14.82
CA PHE A 8 35.79 35.79 14.50
C PHE A 8 35.57 34.96 13.24
N LEU A 9 36.33 35.23 12.18
CA LEU A 9 36.23 34.51 10.92
C LEU A 9 36.57 33.01 11.09
N LYS A 10 37.61 32.71 11.88
CA LYS A 10 38.01 31.32 12.19
C LYS A 10 36.96 30.61 13.04
N SER A 11 36.43 31.25 14.09
CA SER A 11 35.35 30.66 14.91
C SER A 11 34.07 30.45 14.12
N PHE A 12 33.68 31.38 13.26
CA PHE A 12 32.56 31.27 12.37
C PHE A 12 32.73 30.11 11.38
N ALA A 13 33.90 30.00 10.74
CA ALA A 13 34.20 28.91 9.82
C ALA A 13 34.16 27.54 10.48
N ILE A 14 34.66 27.39 11.71
CA ILE A 14 34.64 26.17 12.47
C ILE A 14 33.19 25.80 12.86
N SER A 15 32.39 26.75 13.35
CA SER A 15 30.98 26.51 13.71
C SER A 15 30.14 26.15 12.49
N PHE A 16 30.39 26.81 11.35
CA PHE A 16 29.73 26.52 10.08
C PHE A 16 30.07 25.10 9.57
N LEU A 17 31.36 24.70 9.68
CA LEU A 17 31.82 23.39 9.30
C LEU A 17 31.17 22.28 10.17
N ILE A 18 31.09 22.50 11.48
CA ILE A 18 30.43 21.56 12.43
C ILE A 18 28.94 21.47 12.10
N PHE A 19 28.25 22.58 11.88
CA PHE A 19 26.83 22.58 11.52
C PHE A 19 26.57 21.85 10.20
N PHE A 20 27.43 22.10 9.19
CA PHE A 20 27.33 21.42 7.89
C PHE A 20 27.59 19.92 8.01
N LEU A 21 28.52 19.51 8.88
CA LEU A 21 28.82 18.09 9.14
C LEU A 21 27.66 17.39 9.85
N ILE A 22 27.04 18.05 10.85
CA ILE A 22 25.84 17.54 11.52
C ILE A 22 24.67 17.48 10.54
N ALA A 23 24.45 18.51 9.74
CA ALA A 23 23.40 18.52 8.71
C ALA A 23 23.62 17.41 7.67
N ALA A 24 24.86 17.20 7.23
CA ALA A 24 25.20 16.10 6.31
C ALA A 24 24.95 14.73 6.94
N ILE A 25 25.30 14.52 8.22
CA ILE A 25 25.02 13.27 8.94
C ILE A 25 23.51 13.05 9.08
N VAL A 26 22.76 14.08 9.46
CA VAL A 26 21.30 14.01 9.58
C VAL A 26 20.65 13.74 8.23
N LEU A 27 21.06 14.46 7.17
CA LEU A 27 20.57 14.24 5.82
C LEU A 27 20.96 12.85 5.29
N THR A 28 22.19 12.38 5.58
CA THR A 28 22.62 11.02 5.19
C THR A 28 21.82 9.97 5.95
N ASN A 29 21.57 10.14 7.25
CA ASN A 29 20.70 9.22 8.00
C ASN A 29 19.25 9.25 7.50
N LEU A 30 18.67 10.42 7.28
CA LEU A 30 17.34 10.56 6.69
C LEU A 30 17.27 9.99 5.27
N TYR A 31 18.34 10.15 4.50
CA TYR A 31 18.48 9.60 3.16
C TYR A 31 18.64 8.08 3.22
N MET A 32 19.49 7.55 4.11
CA MET A 32 19.72 6.10 4.28
C MET A 32 18.53 5.37 4.89
N THR A 33 17.74 6.00 5.76
CA THR A 33 16.50 5.42 6.27
C THR A 33 15.36 5.46 5.25
N ARG A 34 15.41 6.37 4.28
CA ARG A 34 14.47 6.44 3.16
C ARG A 34 14.91 5.68 1.91
N ILE A 35 16.21 5.33 1.80
CA ILE A 35 16.78 4.71 0.60
C ILE A 35 17.11 3.25 0.88
N ALA A 36 16.59 2.42 0.01
CA ALA A 36 16.79 0.99 -0.09
C ALA A 36 16.16 0.17 1.04
N VAL A 37 14.84 0.05 0.96
CA VAL A 37 14.22 -1.17 1.48
C VAL A 37 14.62 -2.29 0.52
N ASP A 38 15.45 -3.19 1.00
CA ASP A 38 15.76 -4.45 0.33
C ASP A 38 14.78 -5.50 0.88
N PRO A 39 13.68 -5.81 0.16
CA PRO A 39 12.65 -6.72 0.65
C PRO A 39 13.16 -8.16 0.80
N GLU A 40 14.32 -8.48 0.25
CA GLU A 40 14.95 -9.80 0.42
C GLU A 40 15.70 -9.90 1.76
N ASN A 41 16.06 -8.76 2.40
CA ASN A 41 16.91 -8.76 3.59
C ASN A 41 16.35 -7.92 4.75
N ARG A 42 15.29 -7.12 4.54
CA ARG A 42 14.74 -6.20 5.54
C ARG A 42 13.22 -6.24 5.57
N GLU A 43 12.67 -6.16 6.77
CA GLU A 43 11.25 -5.96 6.98
C GLU A 43 10.77 -4.65 6.36
N SER A 44 9.59 -4.68 5.76
CA SER A 44 8.99 -3.52 5.14
C SER A 44 7.47 -3.52 5.21
N ASN A 45 6.90 -2.33 5.39
CA ASN A 45 5.47 -2.09 5.33
C ASN A 45 5.15 -1.34 4.04
N ILE A 46 4.30 -1.93 3.20
CA ILE A 46 3.89 -1.37 1.93
C ILE A 46 2.40 -1.07 1.97
N LEU A 47 2.02 0.17 1.75
CA LEU A 47 0.63 0.52 1.53
C LEU A 47 0.27 0.25 0.06
N ILE A 48 -0.70 -0.63 -0.16
CA ILE A 48 -1.31 -0.87 -1.46
C ILE A 48 -2.65 -0.15 -1.50
N GLY A 49 -2.84 0.73 -2.48
CA GLY A 49 -4.09 1.44 -2.71
C GLY A 49 -4.64 1.16 -4.10
N LEU A 50 -5.96 1.07 -4.20
CA LEU A 50 -6.68 1.04 -5.47
C LEU A 50 -7.54 2.29 -5.59
N THR A 51 -7.49 2.94 -6.76
CA THR A 51 -8.29 4.13 -7.03
C THR A 51 -9.18 3.94 -8.26
N HIS A 52 -10.38 4.50 -8.18
CA HIS A 52 -11.32 4.55 -9.29
C HIS A 52 -11.94 5.94 -9.36
N ASN A 53 -11.90 6.58 -10.54
CA ASN A 53 -12.40 7.94 -10.74
C ASN A 53 -11.81 8.99 -9.75
N GLY A 54 -10.55 8.80 -9.33
CA GLY A 54 -9.86 9.70 -8.40
C GLY A 54 -10.16 9.47 -6.92
N GLU A 55 -11.00 8.50 -6.58
CA GLU A 55 -11.33 8.11 -5.21
C GLU A 55 -10.62 6.79 -4.85
N VAL A 56 -10.28 6.63 -3.58
CA VAL A 56 -9.78 5.34 -3.06
C VAL A 56 -10.97 4.39 -2.91
N VAL A 57 -10.82 3.18 -3.43
CA VAL A 57 -11.85 2.13 -3.35
C VAL A 57 -11.38 0.90 -2.56
N SER A 58 -10.08 0.78 -2.32
CA SER A 58 -9.54 -0.29 -1.47
C SER A 58 -8.15 0.09 -0.96
N LEU A 59 -7.86 -0.29 0.28
CA LEU A 59 -6.56 -0.13 0.92
C LEU A 59 -6.16 -1.42 1.63
N ALA A 60 -4.90 -1.77 1.51
CA ALA A 60 -4.28 -2.85 2.27
C ALA A 60 -2.87 -2.46 2.69
N LEU A 61 -2.49 -2.82 3.92
CA LEU A 61 -1.11 -2.73 4.38
C LEU A 61 -0.50 -4.12 4.35
N LEU A 62 0.62 -4.26 3.65
CA LEU A 62 1.41 -5.49 3.58
C LEU A 62 2.66 -5.32 4.44
N HIS A 63 2.89 -6.27 5.33
CA HIS A 63 4.15 -6.42 6.04
C HIS A 63 4.91 -7.60 5.45
N CYS A 64 6.09 -7.32 4.93
CA CYS A 64 6.98 -8.32 4.36
C CYS A 64 8.14 -8.56 5.34
N ASP A 65 8.25 -9.77 5.86
CA ASP A 65 9.36 -10.21 6.71
C ASP A 65 10.14 -11.33 5.99
N PRO A 66 11.28 -10.98 5.38
CA PRO A 66 12.09 -11.95 4.64
C PRO A 66 12.80 -12.96 5.55
N LYS A 67 13.08 -12.61 6.81
CA LYS A 67 13.78 -13.52 7.76
C LYS A 67 12.87 -14.68 8.13
N ASP A 68 11.63 -14.35 8.49
CA ASP A 68 10.63 -15.34 8.88
C ASP A 68 9.87 -15.90 7.66
N LYS A 69 10.18 -15.41 6.47
CA LYS A 69 9.47 -15.73 5.22
C LYS A 69 7.95 -15.57 5.38
N THR A 70 7.53 -14.45 5.95
CA THR A 70 6.14 -14.16 6.23
C THR A 70 5.68 -12.92 5.48
N VAL A 71 4.48 -12.99 4.92
CA VAL A 71 3.76 -11.81 4.42
C VAL A 71 2.45 -11.69 5.18
N THR A 72 2.26 -10.55 5.86
CA THR A 72 1.04 -10.25 6.59
C THR A 72 0.22 -9.22 5.83
N PHE A 73 -1.04 -9.51 5.60
CA PHE A 73 -2.01 -8.64 4.94
C PHE A 73 -2.97 -8.06 5.97
N LEU A 74 -3.18 -6.76 5.91
CA LEU A 74 -4.17 -6.04 6.70
C LEU A 74 -5.07 -5.25 5.76
N ALA A 75 -6.34 -5.68 5.64
CA ALA A 75 -7.36 -4.89 4.94
C ALA A 75 -7.74 -3.67 5.78
N ILE A 76 -7.77 -2.49 5.15
CA ILE A 76 -8.13 -1.23 5.81
C ILE A 76 -9.40 -0.70 5.13
N PRO A 77 -10.54 -0.62 5.85
CA PRO A 77 -11.75 -0.02 5.31
C PRO A 77 -11.51 1.45 4.93
N ASP A 78 -11.81 1.81 3.70
CA ASP A 78 -11.59 3.15 3.15
C ASP A 78 -12.40 4.23 3.90
N ASN A 79 -13.57 3.88 4.41
CA ASN A 79 -14.43 4.75 5.21
C ASN A 79 -14.08 4.74 6.72
N THR A 80 -12.87 4.34 7.10
CA THR A 80 -12.43 4.37 8.50
C THR A 80 -12.38 5.82 9.02
N MET A 81 -13.03 6.03 10.16
CA MET A 81 -12.96 7.31 10.89
C MET A 81 -11.71 7.34 11.76
N LEU A 82 -10.90 8.36 11.64
CA LEU A 82 -9.72 8.61 12.46
C LEU A 82 -10.12 9.21 13.82
N ALA A 83 -9.20 9.19 14.76
CA ALA A 83 -9.42 9.74 16.10
C ALA A 83 -9.74 11.24 16.11
N ASN A 84 -9.31 11.98 15.08
CA ASN A 84 -9.60 13.40 14.91
C ASN A 84 -10.95 13.67 14.20
N GLY A 85 -11.72 12.63 13.86
CA GLY A 85 -13.00 12.72 13.15
C GLY A 85 -12.90 12.79 11.63
N SER A 86 -11.70 12.80 11.04
CA SER A 86 -11.53 12.72 9.58
C SER A 86 -11.82 11.31 9.09
N VAL A 87 -12.26 11.18 7.83
CA VAL A 87 -12.51 9.88 7.19
C VAL A 87 -11.40 9.58 6.21
N LEU A 88 -10.85 8.37 6.28
CA LEU A 88 -9.63 7.98 5.57
C LEU A 88 -9.72 8.18 4.05
N GLN A 89 -10.82 7.77 3.41
CA GLN A 89 -11.01 7.94 1.97
C GLN A 89 -10.94 9.41 1.52
N ASN A 90 -11.35 10.35 2.37
CA ASN A 90 -11.35 11.78 2.07
C ASN A 90 -9.95 12.41 2.19
N MET A 91 -8.98 11.67 2.72
CA MET A 91 -7.60 12.13 2.87
C MET A 91 -6.77 11.90 1.61
N TYR A 92 -7.26 11.08 0.67
CA TYR A 92 -6.54 10.85 -0.57
C TYR A 92 -6.62 12.06 -1.49
N GLN A 93 -5.47 12.56 -1.90
CA GLN A 93 -5.35 13.60 -2.91
C GLN A 93 -4.61 13.03 -4.14
N PRO A 94 -5.22 13.12 -5.34
CA PRO A 94 -4.54 12.70 -6.56
C PRO A 94 -3.22 13.45 -6.75
N GLY A 95 -2.09 12.75 -6.59
CA GLY A 95 -0.75 13.34 -6.71
C GLY A 95 0.03 13.47 -5.40
N ASP A 96 -0.64 13.50 -4.26
CA ASP A 96 0.00 13.49 -2.93
C ASP A 96 -0.66 12.44 -2.02
N PRO A 97 -0.06 11.26 -1.86
CA PRO A 97 -0.56 10.23 -0.96
C PRO A 97 -0.18 10.46 0.51
N GLY A 98 0.52 11.55 0.84
CA GLY A 98 1.04 11.78 2.20
C GLY A 98 -0.05 11.70 3.26
N LEU A 99 -1.17 12.40 3.07
CA LEU A 99 -2.25 12.43 4.05
C LEU A 99 -2.90 11.04 4.28
N ILE A 100 -3.10 10.24 3.23
CA ILE A 100 -3.68 8.91 3.41
C ILE A 100 -2.69 7.96 4.09
N ILE A 101 -1.38 8.12 3.84
CA ILE A 101 -0.33 7.39 4.55
C ILE A 101 -0.35 7.73 6.03
N ASP A 102 -0.38 9.03 6.38
CA ASP A 102 -0.48 9.49 7.77
C ASP A 102 -1.72 8.91 8.46
N GLY A 103 -2.86 8.89 7.76
CA GLY A 103 -4.10 8.29 8.26
C GLY A 103 -3.97 6.79 8.53
N VAL A 104 -3.31 6.05 7.63
CA VAL A 104 -3.05 4.61 7.81
C VAL A 104 -2.11 4.38 8.99
N GLU A 105 -1.06 5.17 9.14
CA GLU A 105 -0.14 5.10 10.28
C GLU A 105 -0.85 5.42 11.61
N ASP A 106 -1.76 6.38 11.62
CA ASP A 106 -2.58 6.71 12.79
C ASP A 106 -3.50 5.57 13.21
N ILE A 107 -4.12 4.87 12.24
CA ILE A 107 -5.02 3.74 12.50
C ILE A 107 -4.22 2.52 12.98
N THR A 108 -3.13 2.20 12.28
CA THR A 108 -2.42 0.95 12.47
C THR A 108 -1.29 1.05 13.51
N GLY A 109 -0.71 2.22 13.67
CA GLY A 109 0.52 2.45 14.43
C GLY A 109 1.77 1.87 13.75
N ALA A 110 1.64 1.39 12.51
CA ALA A 110 2.75 0.89 11.69
C ALA A 110 3.34 2.03 10.87
N TYR A 111 4.65 2.06 10.71
CA TYR A 111 5.30 3.00 9.80
C TYR A 111 5.23 2.47 8.36
N VAL A 112 4.74 3.29 7.44
CA VAL A 112 4.63 2.95 6.01
C VAL A 112 5.93 3.30 5.29
N ASN A 113 6.75 2.29 5.00
CA ASN A 113 8.03 2.48 4.31
C ASN A 113 7.84 2.83 2.84
N ARG A 114 6.90 2.14 2.20
CA ARG A 114 6.64 2.23 0.76
C ARG A 114 5.15 2.26 0.50
N TYR A 115 4.78 2.81 -0.65
CA TYR A 115 3.41 2.76 -1.14
C TYR A 115 3.36 2.46 -2.63
N VAL A 116 2.27 1.83 -3.04
CA VAL A 116 1.91 1.59 -4.43
C VAL A 116 0.41 1.82 -4.55
N ILE A 117 0.01 2.81 -5.32
CA ILE A 117 -1.40 3.15 -5.56
C ILE A 117 -1.69 2.99 -7.05
N PHE A 118 -2.58 2.07 -7.37
CA PHE A 118 -2.99 1.74 -8.73
C PHE A 118 -4.31 2.39 -9.09
N SER A 119 -4.45 2.83 -10.34
CA SER A 119 -5.77 3.03 -10.93
C SER A 119 -6.43 1.68 -11.20
N MET A 120 -7.77 1.68 -11.33
CA MET A 120 -8.48 0.46 -11.76
C MET A 120 -8.06 0.00 -13.15
N ASP A 121 -7.68 0.91 -14.04
CA ASP A 121 -7.20 0.56 -15.38
C ASP A 121 -5.81 -0.10 -15.33
N ALA A 122 -4.96 0.28 -14.37
CA ALA A 122 -3.72 -0.44 -14.09
C ALA A 122 -3.98 -1.87 -13.64
N VAL A 123 -4.98 -2.10 -12.77
CA VAL A 123 -5.38 -3.47 -12.34
C VAL A 123 -5.84 -4.30 -13.53
N VAL A 124 -6.67 -3.73 -14.41
CA VAL A 124 -7.08 -4.39 -15.67
C VAL A 124 -5.85 -4.80 -16.49
N SER A 125 -4.91 -3.87 -16.67
CA SER A 125 -3.68 -4.13 -17.42
C SER A 125 -2.82 -5.22 -16.78
N MET A 126 -2.68 -5.21 -15.46
CA MET A 126 -1.90 -6.24 -14.73
C MET A 126 -2.52 -7.64 -14.86
N VAL A 127 -3.85 -7.75 -14.73
CA VAL A 127 -4.54 -9.05 -14.89
C VAL A 127 -4.42 -9.54 -16.34
N ASN A 128 -4.55 -8.64 -17.32
CA ASN A 128 -4.44 -9.02 -18.72
C ASN A 128 -3.00 -9.43 -19.11
N GLU A 129 -1.98 -8.83 -18.50
CA GLU A 129 -0.56 -9.15 -18.74
C GLU A 129 -0.21 -10.59 -18.28
N VAL A 130 -0.64 -10.97 -17.08
CA VAL A 130 -0.36 -12.32 -16.55
C VAL A 130 -1.37 -13.37 -17.02
N GLY A 131 -2.48 -12.93 -17.62
CA GLY A 131 -3.57 -13.78 -18.05
C GLY A 131 -4.57 -14.09 -16.94
N LYS A 132 -5.70 -14.67 -17.34
CA LYS A 132 -6.78 -15.03 -16.43
C LYS A 132 -6.34 -16.09 -15.42
N PHE A 133 -6.79 -15.95 -14.17
CA PHE A 133 -6.53 -16.88 -13.07
C PHE A 133 -7.84 -17.33 -12.40
N GLU A 134 -7.82 -18.48 -11.76
CA GLU A 134 -8.97 -19.01 -11.04
C GLU A 134 -9.20 -18.20 -9.75
N TYR A 135 -10.44 -17.79 -9.52
CA TYR A 135 -10.83 -16.96 -8.37
C TYR A 135 -12.18 -17.39 -7.81
N LEU A 136 -12.28 -17.50 -6.47
CA LEU A 136 -13.52 -17.80 -5.78
C LEU A 136 -14.25 -16.51 -5.40
N ILE A 137 -15.31 -16.19 -6.12
CA ILE A 137 -16.21 -15.09 -5.80
C ILE A 137 -17.10 -15.52 -4.61
N ARG A 138 -16.82 -14.96 -3.45
CA ARG A 138 -17.56 -15.23 -2.21
C ARG A 138 -18.81 -14.38 -2.08
N TYR A 139 -18.80 -13.21 -2.67
CA TYR A 139 -19.89 -12.24 -2.63
C TYR A 139 -20.39 -12.03 -4.05
N PRO A 140 -21.62 -12.49 -4.36
CA PRO A 140 -22.17 -12.36 -5.71
C PRO A 140 -22.26 -10.91 -6.16
N PHE A 141 -22.01 -10.67 -7.43
CA PHE A 141 -22.20 -9.37 -8.07
C PHE A 141 -22.65 -9.54 -9.51
N THR A 142 -23.26 -8.49 -10.06
CA THR A 142 -23.74 -8.50 -11.44
C THR A 142 -22.83 -7.65 -12.33
N PHE A 143 -22.43 -8.23 -13.46
CA PHE A 143 -21.67 -7.51 -14.50
C PHE A 143 -22.25 -7.86 -15.88
N ASN A 144 -22.56 -6.82 -16.67
CA ASN A 144 -23.17 -6.95 -17.99
C ASN A 144 -24.44 -7.84 -18.01
N GLY A 145 -25.28 -7.72 -16.98
CA GLY A 145 -26.51 -8.51 -16.83
C GLY A 145 -26.32 -9.96 -16.39
N THR A 146 -25.09 -10.40 -16.17
CA THR A 146 -24.76 -11.74 -15.68
C THR A 146 -24.38 -11.67 -14.21
N GLU A 147 -24.97 -12.53 -13.38
CA GLU A 147 -24.57 -12.72 -11.99
C GLU A 147 -23.34 -13.64 -11.91
N TYR A 148 -22.34 -13.19 -11.16
CA TYR A 148 -21.11 -13.93 -10.91
C TYR A 148 -21.03 -14.35 -9.46
N SER A 149 -20.83 -15.64 -9.22
CA SER A 149 -20.65 -16.26 -7.90
C SER A 149 -19.85 -17.55 -8.03
N GLY A 150 -19.27 -18.03 -6.92
CA GLY A 150 -18.49 -19.27 -6.91
C GLY A 150 -17.17 -19.13 -7.68
N THR A 151 -16.62 -20.25 -8.12
CA THR A 151 -15.31 -20.29 -8.82
C THR A 151 -15.46 -19.85 -10.27
N THR A 152 -14.63 -18.88 -10.69
CA THR A 152 -14.60 -18.36 -12.05
C THR A 152 -13.16 -18.05 -12.48
N TYR A 153 -12.97 -17.79 -13.78
CA TYR A 153 -11.70 -17.24 -14.27
C TYR A 153 -11.77 -15.71 -14.26
N MET A 154 -10.95 -15.11 -13.41
CA MET A 154 -10.86 -13.66 -13.29
C MET A 154 -10.14 -13.07 -14.51
N THR A 155 -10.80 -12.14 -15.19
CA THR A 155 -10.23 -11.28 -16.23
C THR A 155 -10.06 -9.85 -15.72
N GLY A 156 -9.34 -8.99 -16.44
CA GLY A 156 -9.16 -7.59 -16.03
C GLY A 156 -10.50 -6.86 -15.88
N ASP A 157 -11.41 -7.00 -16.86
CA ASP A 157 -12.73 -6.35 -16.80
C ASP A 157 -13.60 -6.87 -15.66
N LEU A 158 -13.54 -8.19 -15.39
CA LEU A 158 -14.28 -8.79 -14.29
C LEU A 158 -13.72 -8.36 -12.93
N ALA A 159 -12.40 -8.25 -12.80
CA ALA A 159 -11.74 -7.72 -11.62
C ALA A 159 -12.16 -6.26 -11.35
N LYS A 160 -12.13 -5.41 -12.39
CA LYS A 160 -12.61 -4.03 -12.30
C LYS A 160 -14.06 -3.99 -11.87
N ALA A 161 -14.95 -4.76 -12.50
CA ALA A 161 -16.37 -4.81 -12.17
C ALA A 161 -16.58 -5.24 -10.70
N MET A 162 -15.90 -6.27 -10.25
CA MET A 162 -15.98 -6.78 -8.87
C MET A 162 -15.50 -5.73 -7.85
N LEU A 163 -14.34 -5.14 -8.06
CA LEU A 163 -13.71 -4.21 -7.11
C LEU A 163 -14.39 -2.83 -7.06
N THR A 164 -15.19 -2.49 -8.09
CA THR A 164 -15.93 -1.22 -8.15
C THR A 164 -17.44 -1.38 -8.01
N TYR A 165 -17.93 -2.60 -7.72
CA TYR A 165 -19.37 -2.85 -7.60
C TYR A 165 -19.95 -2.18 -6.36
N LYS A 166 -20.91 -1.27 -6.57
CA LYS A 166 -21.48 -0.41 -5.51
C LYS A 166 -22.65 -1.02 -4.76
N ASN A 167 -23.26 -2.08 -5.31
CA ASN A 167 -24.51 -2.64 -4.77
C ASN A 167 -24.28 -3.89 -3.90
N TYR A 168 -23.07 -4.04 -3.34
CA TYR A 168 -22.87 -5.05 -2.31
C TYR A 168 -23.67 -4.67 -1.07
N ASP A 169 -24.54 -5.61 -0.64
CA ASP A 169 -25.24 -5.49 0.66
C ASP A 169 -24.33 -5.99 1.78
N MET A 170 -23.32 -5.18 2.13
CA MET A 170 -22.32 -5.59 3.12
C MET A 170 -21.63 -4.41 3.79
N SER A 171 -20.98 -4.67 4.91
CA SER A 171 -20.20 -3.69 5.63
C SER A 171 -18.94 -3.27 4.86
N SER A 172 -18.45 -2.07 5.13
CA SER A 172 -17.18 -1.57 4.59
C SER A 172 -15.98 -2.48 4.91
N VAL A 173 -15.99 -3.15 6.06
CA VAL A 173 -14.97 -4.17 6.41
C VAL A 173 -14.98 -5.30 5.39
N SER A 174 -16.17 -5.73 4.95
CA SER A 174 -16.29 -6.78 3.94
C SER A 174 -15.81 -6.31 2.56
N LEU A 175 -16.03 -5.05 2.19
CA LEU A 175 -15.52 -4.48 0.94
C LEU A 175 -13.99 -4.40 0.95
N ALA A 176 -13.39 -3.95 2.04
CA ALA A 176 -11.93 -3.96 2.21
C ALA A 176 -11.36 -5.40 2.09
N LYS A 177 -12.08 -6.40 2.61
CA LYS A 177 -11.74 -7.82 2.48
C LYS A 177 -11.80 -8.33 1.04
N ILE A 178 -12.70 -7.83 0.20
CA ILE A 178 -12.73 -8.20 -1.23
C ILE A 178 -11.43 -7.77 -1.91
N GLY A 179 -10.99 -6.53 -1.69
CA GLY A 179 -9.74 -6.02 -2.24
C GLY A 179 -8.51 -6.78 -1.75
N GLU A 180 -8.43 -7.05 -0.44
CA GLU A 180 -7.36 -7.87 0.16
C GLU A 180 -7.36 -9.29 -0.40
N THR A 181 -8.51 -9.95 -0.46
CA THR A 181 -8.65 -11.31 -1.00
C THR A 181 -8.24 -11.34 -2.48
N PHE A 182 -8.65 -10.33 -3.26
CA PHE A 182 -8.23 -10.20 -4.65
C PHE A 182 -6.72 -10.10 -4.77
N LEU A 183 -6.09 -9.19 -4.02
CA LEU A 183 -4.65 -8.99 -4.02
C LEU A 183 -3.89 -10.26 -3.65
N THR A 184 -4.29 -10.92 -2.57
CA THR A 184 -3.67 -12.16 -2.09
C THR A 184 -3.77 -13.28 -3.14
N ASN A 185 -4.94 -13.47 -3.74
CA ASN A 185 -5.13 -14.49 -4.78
C ASN A 185 -4.37 -14.13 -6.07
N PHE A 186 -4.36 -12.86 -6.46
CA PHE A 186 -3.61 -12.39 -7.62
C PHE A 186 -2.10 -12.68 -7.47
N ILE A 187 -1.52 -12.33 -6.33
CA ILE A 187 -0.10 -12.60 -6.05
C ILE A 187 0.14 -14.12 -6.00
N SER A 188 -0.70 -14.87 -5.28
CA SER A 188 -0.53 -16.32 -5.12
C SER A 188 -0.61 -17.07 -6.45
N SER A 189 -1.58 -16.74 -7.29
CA SER A 189 -1.76 -17.39 -8.60
C SER A 189 -0.64 -17.07 -9.60
N ASN A 190 0.04 -15.96 -9.40
CA ASN A 190 1.08 -15.45 -10.28
C ASN A 190 2.48 -15.48 -9.66
N SER A 191 2.67 -16.14 -8.49
CA SER A 191 3.94 -16.25 -7.78
C SER A 191 4.95 -17.17 -8.50
N ASN A 192 5.32 -16.79 -9.71
CA ASN A 192 6.35 -17.42 -10.50
C ASN A 192 7.20 -16.36 -11.21
N LYS A 193 8.43 -16.72 -11.54
CA LYS A 193 9.40 -15.77 -12.10
C LYS A 193 8.91 -15.09 -13.38
N SER A 194 8.28 -15.84 -14.29
CA SER A 194 7.83 -15.31 -15.58
C SER A 194 6.75 -14.23 -15.41
N SER A 195 5.72 -14.52 -14.60
CA SER A 195 4.63 -13.57 -14.33
C SER A 195 5.15 -12.33 -13.59
N MET A 196 6.03 -12.51 -12.61
CA MET A 196 6.58 -11.40 -11.84
C MET A 196 7.51 -10.52 -12.68
N ASP A 197 8.30 -11.08 -13.60
CA ASP A 197 9.12 -10.32 -14.55
C ASP A 197 8.26 -9.53 -15.55
N ALA A 198 7.12 -10.09 -15.98
CA ALA A 198 6.17 -9.39 -16.84
C ALA A 198 5.54 -8.20 -16.11
N LEU A 199 5.07 -8.40 -14.87
CA LEU A 199 4.51 -7.35 -14.03
C LEU A 199 5.54 -6.24 -13.71
N ASP A 200 6.78 -6.59 -13.41
CA ASP A 200 7.86 -5.61 -13.18
C ASP A 200 8.06 -4.70 -14.40
N LYS A 201 8.13 -5.28 -15.59
CA LYS A 201 8.24 -4.52 -16.84
C LYS A 201 7.01 -3.64 -17.10
N LEU A 202 5.82 -4.19 -16.89
CA LEU A 202 4.57 -3.47 -17.08
C LEU A 202 4.50 -2.26 -16.13
N MET A 203 4.75 -2.45 -14.83
CA MET A 203 4.67 -1.37 -13.85
C MET A 203 5.67 -0.24 -14.13
N LYS A 204 6.89 -0.56 -14.55
CA LYS A 204 7.91 0.43 -14.95
C LYS A 204 7.50 1.24 -16.17
N SER A 205 6.64 0.70 -17.01
CA SER A 205 6.12 1.39 -18.22
C SER A 205 4.82 2.16 -17.97
N MET A 206 4.18 1.99 -16.82
CA MET A 206 2.90 2.64 -16.50
C MET A 206 3.04 4.16 -16.40
N ALA A 207 2.02 4.86 -16.87
CA ALA A 207 1.91 6.29 -16.69
C ALA A 207 1.70 6.65 -15.22
N ARG A 208 2.14 7.84 -14.79
CA ARG A 208 1.97 8.31 -13.41
C ARG A 208 0.51 8.47 -12.96
N ILE A 209 -0.43 8.51 -13.90
CA ILE A 209 -1.87 8.53 -13.59
C ILE A 209 -2.35 7.15 -13.17
N ASP A 210 -1.73 6.09 -13.69
CA ASP A 210 -2.12 4.71 -13.45
C ASP A 210 -1.40 4.09 -12.27
N LEU A 211 -0.16 4.54 -12.01
CA LEU A 211 0.68 4.05 -10.93
C LEU A 211 1.35 5.20 -10.20
N LYS A 212 1.09 5.30 -8.90
CA LYS A 212 1.79 6.20 -7.98
C LYS A 212 2.55 5.37 -6.96
N THR A 213 3.84 5.61 -6.87
CA THR A 213 4.71 4.87 -5.94
C THR A 213 5.94 5.68 -5.57
N ASN A 214 6.51 5.41 -4.41
CA ASN A 214 7.84 5.85 -4.02
C ASN A 214 8.90 4.76 -4.18
N LEU A 215 8.53 3.61 -4.77
CA LEU A 215 9.50 2.58 -5.14
C LEU A 215 10.38 3.06 -6.30
N SER A 216 11.69 2.88 -6.18
CA SER A 216 12.59 2.95 -7.33
C SER A 216 12.43 1.70 -8.20
N ASP A 217 12.87 1.78 -9.46
CA ASP A 217 12.85 0.63 -10.39
C ASP A 217 13.59 -0.59 -9.83
N LYS A 218 14.69 -0.36 -9.10
CA LYS A 218 15.43 -1.42 -8.45
C LYS A 218 14.63 -2.09 -7.33
N GLU A 219 14.00 -1.30 -6.46
CA GLU A 219 13.15 -1.82 -5.39
C GLU A 219 11.95 -2.57 -5.95
N MET A 220 11.35 -2.06 -7.01
CA MET A 220 10.24 -2.72 -7.71
C MET A 220 10.65 -4.12 -8.16
N THR A 221 11.79 -4.26 -8.85
CA THR A 221 12.34 -5.57 -9.25
C THR A 221 12.60 -6.48 -8.03
N GLN A 222 13.13 -5.95 -6.93
CA GLN A 222 13.36 -6.73 -5.72
C GLN A 222 12.05 -7.24 -5.10
N TYR A 223 10.99 -6.41 -5.05
CA TYR A 223 9.68 -6.87 -4.58
C TYR A 223 9.07 -7.93 -5.49
N PHE A 224 9.18 -7.79 -6.81
CA PHE A 224 8.71 -8.83 -7.72
C PHE A 224 9.50 -10.15 -7.58
N ASN A 225 10.81 -10.09 -7.38
CA ASN A 225 11.61 -11.28 -7.05
C ASN A 225 11.17 -11.93 -5.74
N PHE A 226 10.93 -11.12 -4.71
CA PHE A 226 10.40 -11.58 -3.43
C PHE A 226 9.04 -12.27 -3.62
N PHE A 227 8.08 -11.64 -4.30
CA PHE A 227 6.77 -12.21 -4.56
C PHE A 227 6.79 -13.41 -5.51
N ALA A 228 7.82 -13.59 -6.35
CA ALA A 228 7.99 -14.81 -7.13
C ALA A 228 8.13 -16.08 -6.27
N THR A 229 8.50 -15.91 -5.00
CA THR A 229 8.61 -17.01 -4.01
C THR A 229 7.44 -17.06 -3.02
N PHE A 230 6.40 -16.27 -3.25
CA PHE A 230 5.27 -16.08 -2.31
C PHE A 230 4.56 -17.38 -1.91
N SER A 231 4.46 -18.37 -2.84
CA SER A 231 3.88 -19.68 -2.57
C SER A 231 4.62 -20.48 -1.49
N THR A 232 5.89 -20.13 -1.22
CA THR A 232 6.72 -20.78 -0.18
C THR A 232 6.72 -20.02 1.13
N MET A 233 6.02 -18.89 1.21
CA MET A 233 5.96 -18.02 2.38
C MET A 233 4.75 -18.34 3.25
N GLN A 234 4.88 -18.03 4.54
CA GLN A 234 3.74 -18.02 5.45
C GLN A 234 2.90 -16.76 5.19
N GLN A 235 1.63 -16.95 4.85
CA GLN A 235 0.68 -15.87 4.66
C GLN A 235 -0.14 -15.69 5.92
N LYS A 236 -0.21 -14.47 6.44
CA LYS A 236 -1.05 -14.10 7.58
C LYS A 236 -2.05 -13.04 7.13
N ILE A 237 -3.31 -13.21 7.52
CA ILE A 237 -4.36 -12.23 7.29
C ILE A 237 -4.78 -11.69 8.65
N VAL A 238 -4.73 -10.37 8.79
CA VAL A 238 -5.09 -9.65 10.01
C VAL A 238 -6.23 -8.69 9.69
N SER A 239 -7.08 -8.44 10.66
CA SER A 239 -8.20 -7.50 10.53
C SER A 239 -8.12 -6.45 11.62
N ILE A 240 -8.53 -5.23 11.31
CA ILE A 240 -8.75 -4.19 12.30
C ILE A 240 -10.08 -4.51 12.99
N GLU A 241 -10.05 -4.67 14.29
CA GLU A 241 -11.26 -4.80 15.10
C GLU A 241 -11.98 -3.46 15.20
N GLY A 242 -13.31 -3.47 15.09
CA GLY A 242 -14.10 -2.25 15.14
C GLY A 242 -15.57 -2.51 14.87
N LYS A 243 -16.33 -1.45 14.75
CA LYS A 243 -17.76 -1.45 14.44
C LYS A 243 -18.07 -0.52 13.28
N THR A 244 -19.11 -0.85 12.53
CA THR A 244 -19.66 0.05 11.52
C THR A 244 -20.80 0.85 12.14
N GLU A 245 -20.76 2.16 12.04
CA GLU A 245 -21.81 3.07 12.46
C GLU A 245 -22.42 3.76 11.24
N ALA A 246 -23.75 3.80 11.22
CA ALA A 246 -24.53 4.50 10.19
C ALA A 246 -24.90 5.89 10.70
N THR A 247 -24.68 6.89 9.86
CA THR A 247 -25.33 8.21 9.99
C THR A 247 -26.48 8.28 8.99
N SER A 248 -27.20 9.39 8.97
CA SER A 248 -28.30 9.60 8.00
C SER A 248 -27.88 9.53 6.54
N SER A 249 -26.58 9.66 6.23
CA SER A 249 -26.07 9.78 4.86
C SER A 249 -24.86 8.89 4.55
N SER A 250 -24.24 8.26 5.55
CA SER A 250 -22.97 7.54 5.35
C SER A 250 -22.77 6.44 6.38
N LEU A 251 -21.97 5.44 5.99
CA LEU A 251 -21.47 4.39 6.87
C LEU A 251 -20.01 4.68 7.19
N TYR A 252 -19.62 4.57 8.46
CA TYR A 252 -18.24 4.73 8.90
C TYR A 252 -17.80 3.50 9.67
N PHE A 253 -16.56 3.10 9.45
CA PHE A 253 -15.91 2.11 10.29
C PHE A 253 -15.13 2.81 11.41
N ILE A 254 -15.40 2.42 12.66
CA ILE A 254 -14.74 2.97 13.85
C ILE A 254 -13.89 1.87 14.47
N PRO A 255 -12.55 1.99 14.43
CA PRO A 255 -11.65 1.03 15.08
C PRO A 255 -11.94 0.95 16.59
N ALA A 256 -11.97 -0.26 17.14
CA ALA A 256 -12.13 -0.48 18.57
C ALA A 256 -10.93 0.06 19.36
N ASN A 257 -9.73 0.00 18.75
CA ASN A 257 -8.51 0.53 19.31
C ASN A 257 -7.59 1.00 18.18
N TYR A 258 -7.24 2.28 18.17
CA TYR A 258 -6.23 2.83 17.28
C TYR A 258 -4.84 2.29 17.66
N LYS A 259 -4.02 2.00 16.65
CA LYS A 259 -2.67 1.45 16.82
C LYS A 259 -2.62 0.02 17.40
N ALA A 260 -3.75 -0.71 17.44
CA ALA A 260 -3.80 -2.08 17.94
C ALA A 260 -2.88 -3.04 17.15
N THR A 261 -2.66 -2.73 15.87
CA THR A 261 -1.85 -3.56 14.97
C THR A 261 -0.35 -3.28 15.05
N LYS A 262 0.07 -2.26 15.81
CA LYS A 262 1.48 -1.82 15.90
C LYS A 262 2.46 -2.95 16.22
N ASN A 263 2.04 -3.93 17.02
CA ASN A 263 2.89 -5.06 17.41
C ASN A 263 2.99 -6.16 16.35
N ILE A 264 2.11 -6.11 15.34
CA ILE A 264 2.07 -7.07 14.23
C ILE A 264 3.03 -6.65 13.13
N PHE A 265 3.27 -5.35 13.02
CA PHE A 265 4.07 -4.69 11.97
C PHE A 265 5.36 -4.06 12.54
N LYS A 266 5.92 -4.67 13.59
CA LYS A 266 7.20 -4.27 14.18
C LYS A 266 8.31 -5.15 13.67
#